data_e17813c68dd0f55e8f4c841adffcc1a1
#
_entry.id   e17813c68dd0f55e8f4c841adffcc1a1
#
_cell.length_a   1.000
_cell.length_b   1.000
_cell.length_c   1.000
_cell.angle_alpha   90.00
_cell.angle_beta   90.00
_cell.angle_gamma   90.00
#
_symmetry.space_group_name_H-M   'P 1'
#
loop_
_entity.id
_entity.type
_entity.pdbx_description
1 polymer ?
#
loop_
_entity_poly.entity_id
_entity_poly.type
_entity_poly.pdbx_seq_one_letter_code
_entity_poly.pdbx_strand_id
1 'polypeptide(L)'
;MKFNELNSSSQIGVEITEIDLSNPLTEEELDAVRNLWVKNSVAIFPNQKLSHDAYNDFAMQFGKFGEESFLVPMKSQVHIVELRRKASEEASVFGGSWHSDWSFQAAPPSATMLHSKIIPPVGGDTLFTNSALAYDDLSKDMKNKLDGLYAIHSAKLPYAKDGFYALEEKERTMQIKSSTKANKFNLHPIVREHLETKRQSLFINPIYTIGINGMSDVCLLYTSPSPRDATLSRMPSS
;
A
#
# COMPACT_ATOMS: atom_id res chain seq x y z
N MET A 1 12.76 -2.54 23.49
CA MET A 1 11.81 -1.95 22.53
C MET A 1 10.83 -1.03 23.26
N LYS A 2 10.58 0.17 22.74
CA LYS A 2 9.53 1.11 23.18
C LYS A 2 8.65 1.47 22.01
N PHE A 3 7.44 1.93 22.28
CA PHE A 3 6.53 2.36 21.20
C PHE A 3 5.70 3.58 21.63
N ASN A 4 5.26 4.34 20.63
CA ASN A 4 4.38 5.50 20.76
C ASN A 4 3.34 5.48 19.63
N GLU A 5 2.06 5.46 19.97
CA GLU A 5 0.97 5.58 18.98
C GLU A 5 0.88 7.03 18.48
N LEU A 6 1.03 7.23 17.17
CA LEU A 6 1.12 8.57 16.57
C LEU A 6 -0.22 9.28 16.47
N ASN A 7 -1.28 8.51 16.26
CA ASN A 7 -2.63 9.05 16.16
C ASN A 7 -3.65 8.03 16.67
N SER A 8 -4.04 8.15 17.92
CA SER A 8 -5.00 7.26 18.55
C SER A 8 -6.41 7.35 17.97
N SER A 9 -6.83 8.51 17.46
CA SER A 9 -8.18 8.69 16.90
C SER A 9 -8.33 8.03 15.52
N SER A 10 -7.32 8.10 14.67
CA SER A 10 -7.32 7.45 13.34
C SER A 10 -6.87 5.99 13.38
N GLN A 11 -6.30 5.55 14.52
CA GLN A 11 -5.70 4.22 14.65
C GLN A 11 -4.70 3.92 13.52
N ILE A 12 -3.92 4.92 13.10
CA ILE A 12 -2.88 4.81 12.10
C ILE A 12 -1.57 5.29 12.68
N GLY A 13 -0.58 4.43 12.62
CA GLY A 13 0.80 4.75 12.92
C GLY A 13 1.20 4.46 14.36
N VAL A 14 2.21 3.63 14.48
CA VAL A 14 2.96 3.43 15.72
C VAL A 14 4.44 3.60 15.42
N GLU A 15 5.11 4.44 16.20
CA GLU A 15 6.56 4.55 16.19
C GLU A 15 7.15 3.54 17.16
N ILE A 16 8.09 2.72 16.68
CA ILE A 16 8.76 1.68 17.47
C ILE A 16 10.24 2.02 17.54
N THR A 17 10.73 2.24 18.75
CA THR A 17 12.10 2.65 19.05
C THR A 17 12.81 1.65 19.95
N GLU A 18 14.11 1.84 20.17
CA GLU A 18 14.95 0.93 20.97
C GLU A 18 14.88 -0.53 20.47
N ILE A 19 14.91 -0.67 19.14
CA ILE A 19 14.97 -1.94 18.41
C ILE A 19 15.98 -1.80 17.28
N ASP A 20 16.74 -2.83 17.01
CA ASP A 20 17.73 -2.88 15.92
C ASP A 20 17.29 -3.92 14.89
N LEU A 21 16.84 -3.44 13.73
CA LEU A 21 16.38 -4.28 12.63
C LEU A 21 17.53 -4.81 11.75
N SER A 22 18.78 -4.48 12.06
CA SER A 22 19.94 -5.02 11.33
C SER A 22 20.24 -6.48 11.70
N ASN A 23 19.62 -6.98 12.76
CA ASN A 23 19.69 -8.35 13.21
C ASN A 23 18.28 -8.98 13.20
N PRO A 24 18.18 -10.31 13.07
CA PRO A 24 16.89 -10.99 13.24
C PRO A 24 16.29 -10.70 14.60
N LEU A 25 14.99 -10.40 14.61
CA LEU A 25 14.25 -10.22 15.86
C LEU A 25 14.05 -11.57 16.55
N THR A 26 14.02 -11.56 17.87
CA THR A 26 13.55 -12.71 18.65
C THR A 26 12.06 -12.97 18.36
N GLU A 27 11.56 -14.16 18.70
CA GLU A 27 10.12 -14.47 18.55
C GLU A 27 9.24 -13.49 19.33
N GLU A 28 9.65 -13.12 20.54
CA GLU A 28 8.93 -12.16 21.38
C GLU A 28 8.88 -10.76 20.77
N GLU A 29 10.00 -10.29 20.20
CA GLU A 29 10.06 -8.99 19.51
C GLU A 29 9.25 -9.01 18.23
N LEU A 30 9.32 -10.09 17.46
CA LEU A 30 8.58 -10.24 16.22
C LEU A 30 7.06 -10.22 16.47
N ASP A 31 6.60 -10.97 17.48
CA ASP A 31 5.20 -10.99 17.90
C ASP A 31 4.74 -9.62 18.40
N ALA A 32 5.56 -8.93 19.19
CA ALA A 32 5.25 -7.59 19.66
C ALA A 32 5.15 -6.57 18.52
N VAL A 33 6.10 -6.59 17.57
CA VAL A 33 6.08 -5.75 16.37
C VAL A 33 4.84 -6.06 15.52
N ARG A 34 4.54 -7.34 15.29
CA ARG A 34 3.37 -7.76 14.54
C ARG A 34 2.07 -7.25 15.16
N ASN A 35 1.91 -7.42 16.46
CA ASN A 35 0.71 -6.98 17.18
C ASN A 35 0.53 -5.46 17.11
N LEU A 36 1.62 -4.70 17.28
CA LEU A 36 1.59 -3.24 17.15
C LEU A 36 1.25 -2.80 15.73
N TRP A 37 1.86 -3.39 14.71
CA TRP A 37 1.58 -3.10 13.31
C TRP A 37 0.14 -3.44 12.93
N VAL A 38 -0.34 -4.64 13.26
CA VAL A 38 -1.71 -5.09 12.95
C VAL A 38 -2.75 -4.18 13.61
N LYS A 39 -2.51 -3.75 14.85
CA LYS A 39 -3.39 -2.82 15.56
C LYS A 39 -3.41 -1.43 14.94
N ASN A 40 -2.24 -0.91 14.54
CA ASN A 40 -2.06 0.48 14.11
C ASN A 40 -1.92 0.65 12.59
N SER A 41 -2.02 -0.42 11.81
CA SER A 41 -1.94 -0.46 10.33
C SER A 41 -0.59 -0.04 9.74
N VAL A 42 0.17 0.85 10.37
CA VAL A 42 1.49 1.32 9.95
C VAL A 42 2.44 1.31 11.15
N ALA A 43 3.60 0.67 10.99
CA ALA A 43 4.70 0.70 11.95
C ALA A 43 5.88 1.48 11.38
N ILE A 44 6.44 2.39 12.16
CA ILE A 44 7.58 3.23 11.79
C ILE A 44 8.74 2.90 12.72
N PHE A 45 9.90 2.70 12.12
CA PHE A 45 11.14 2.39 12.81
C PHE A 45 12.17 3.48 12.49
N PRO A 46 12.27 4.54 13.30
CA PRO A 46 13.19 5.63 13.03
C PRO A 46 14.66 5.19 13.18
N ASN A 47 15.53 5.90 12.48
CA ASN A 47 16.98 5.78 12.58
C ASN A 47 17.57 4.39 12.26
N GLN A 48 16.89 3.57 11.47
CA GLN A 48 17.39 2.26 11.05
C GLN A 48 18.43 2.39 9.92
N LYS A 49 19.64 1.86 10.13
CA LYS A 49 20.72 1.83 9.13
C LYS A 49 20.86 0.41 8.57
N LEU A 50 19.95 0.01 7.70
CA LEU A 50 19.92 -1.33 7.16
C LEU A 50 20.74 -1.46 5.88
N SER A 51 21.53 -2.54 5.77
CA SER A 51 21.98 -3.06 4.48
C SER A 51 20.77 -3.61 3.70
N HIS A 52 20.93 -3.87 2.41
CA HIS A 52 19.86 -4.51 1.64
C HIS A 52 19.56 -5.94 2.12
N ASP A 53 20.60 -6.66 2.56
CA ASP A 53 20.42 -8.02 3.10
C ASP A 53 19.65 -7.98 4.42
N ALA A 54 20.04 -7.15 5.37
CA ALA A 54 19.30 -6.98 6.64
C ALA A 54 17.85 -6.53 6.41
N TYR A 55 17.60 -5.68 5.40
CA TYR A 55 16.25 -5.27 5.03
C TYR A 55 15.41 -6.44 4.49
N ASN A 56 16.00 -7.28 3.64
CA ASN A 56 15.34 -8.50 3.15
C ASN A 56 15.11 -9.50 4.30
N ASP A 57 16.10 -9.71 5.16
CA ASP A 57 16.00 -10.64 6.28
C ASP A 57 14.91 -10.22 7.27
N PHE A 58 14.81 -8.94 7.57
CA PHE A 58 13.71 -8.39 8.36
C PHE A 58 12.36 -8.63 7.70
N ALA A 59 12.22 -8.35 6.39
CA ALA A 59 10.98 -8.56 5.67
C ALA A 59 10.55 -10.04 5.66
N MET A 60 11.49 -10.97 5.52
CA MET A 60 11.23 -12.41 5.50
C MET A 60 10.69 -12.96 6.81
N GLN A 61 10.92 -12.29 7.93
CA GLN A 61 10.35 -12.70 9.22
C GLN A 61 8.83 -12.54 9.26
N PHE A 62 8.26 -11.68 8.40
CA PHE A 62 6.80 -11.47 8.30
C PHE A 62 6.14 -12.32 7.21
N GLY A 63 6.89 -12.95 6.33
CA GLY A 63 6.38 -13.80 5.29
C GLY A 63 7.20 -13.82 4.01
N LYS A 64 6.71 -14.52 3.01
CA LYS A 64 7.37 -14.62 1.71
C LYS A 64 7.17 -13.34 0.89
N PHE A 65 8.15 -13.02 0.06
CA PHE A 65 8.02 -11.94 -0.91
C PHE A 65 6.92 -12.22 -1.94
N GLY A 66 6.19 -11.16 -2.31
CA GLY A 66 5.29 -11.18 -3.45
C GLY A 66 6.07 -11.13 -4.79
N GLU A 67 5.33 -11.33 -5.89
CA GLU A 67 5.90 -11.27 -7.24
C GLU A 67 5.71 -9.88 -7.85
N GLU A 68 6.82 -9.16 -8.09
CA GLU A 68 6.81 -7.92 -8.84
C GLU A 68 6.69 -8.19 -10.34
N SER A 69 5.73 -7.54 -11.01
CA SER A 69 5.44 -7.76 -12.42
C SER A 69 5.75 -6.57 -13.32
N PHE A 70 5.79 -5.34 -12.79
CA PHE A 70 5.81 -4.11 -13.57
C PHE A 70 6.93 -3.15 -13.20
N LEU A 71 7.54 -3.29 -12.04
CA LEU A 71 8.69 -2.50 -11.63
C LEU A 71 9.98 -3.29 -11.85
N VAL A 72 11.08 -2.58 -12.09
CA VAL A 72 12.37 -3.22 -12.27
C VAL A 72 13.10 -3.28 -10.94
N PRO A 73 13.30 -4.47 -10.36
CA PRO A 73 14.03 -4.59 -9.10
C PRO A 73 15.52 -4.26 -9.29
N MET A 74 16.21 -4.05 -8.20
CA MET A 74 17.66 -3.86 -8.19
C MET A 74 18.37 -5.11 -8.70
N LYS A 75 19.46 -4.93 -9.47
CA LYS A 75 20.22 -6.07 -10.04
C LYS A 75 20.79 -7.02 -8.97
N SER A 76 21.19 -6.46 -7.84
CA SER A 76 21.79 -7.21 -6.72
C SER A 76 20.77 -7.73 -5.71
N GLN A 77 19.50 -7.25 -5.77
CA GLN A 77 18.46 -7.51 -4.77
C GLN A 77 17.10 -7.63 -5.46
N VAL A 78 16.77 -8.83 -5.93
CA VAL A 78 15.59 -9.09 -6.77
C VAL A 78 14.24 -8.82 -6.10
N HIS A 79 14.21 -8.63 -4.78
CA HIS A 79 13.02 -8.31 -4.01
C HIS A 79 12.93 -6.83 -3.60
N ILE A 80 13.94 -6.03 -3.96
CA ILE A 80 13.97 -4.59 -3.66
C ILE A 80 13.80 -3.79 -4.94
N VAL A 81 12.84 -2.88 -4.94
CA VAL A 81 12.64 -1.88 -5.98
C VAL A 81 13.14 -0.52 -5.47
N GLU A 82 14.02 0.11 -6.23
CA GLU A 82 14.46 1.47 -5.91
C GLU A 82 13.41 2.48 -6.43
N LEU A 83 12.73 3.16 -5.51
CA LEU A 83 11.85 4.28 -5.82
C LEU A 83 12.67 5.57 -5.81
N ARG A 84 13.16 5.98 -6.97
CA ARG A 84 14.05 7.14 -7.10
C ARG A 84 13.42 8.20 -7.98
N ARG A 85 13.48 9.44 -7.50
CA ARG A 85 13.08 10.64 -8.25
C ARG A 85 14.21 11.68 -8.21
N LYS A 86 14.60 12.23 -9.35
CA LYS A 86 15.53 13.35 -9.43
C LYS A 86 14.77 14.67 -9.23
N ALA A 87 15.47 15.70 -8.73
CA ALA A 87 14.88 17.02 -8.55
C ALA A 87 14.40 17.64 -9.90
N SER A 88 15.07 17.28 -11.01
CA SER A 88 14.74 17.74 -12.37
C SER A 88 13.65 16.89 -13.06
N GLU A 89 13.13 15.86 -12.41
CA GLU A 89 12.15 14.96 -13.02
C GLU A 89 10.78 15.62 -13.09
N GLU A 90 10.26 15.77 -14.30
CA GLU A 90 8.94 16.37 -14.56
C GLU A 90 7.81 15.33 -14.70
N ALA A 91 8.16 14.04 -14.75
CA ALA A 91 7.17 12.96 -14.77
C ALA A 91 6.26 13.04 -13.55
N SER A 92 5.06 12.50 -13.65
CA SER A 92 4.10 12.43 -12.53
C SER A 92 4.68 11.69 -11.32
N VAL A 93 4.23 12.02 -10.12
CA VAL A 93 4.70 11.34 -8.90
C VAL A 93 4.25 9.88 -8.94
N PHE A 94 5.19 8.95 -8.78
CA PHE A 94 4.87 7.53 -8.65
C PHE A 94 4.10 7.30 -7.34
N GLY A 95 2.99 6.55 -7.42
CA GLY A 95 2.16 6.31 -6.24
C GLY A 95 1.38 7.54 -5.75
N GLY A 96 1.28 8.62 -6.56
CA GLY A 96 0.62 9.88 -6.17
C GLY A 96 -0.91 9.84 -6.02
N SER A 97 -1.54 8.68 -6.18
CA SER A 97 -2.97 8.48 -5.99
C SER A 97 -3.24 7.41 -4.94
N TRP A 98 -4.40 7.47 -4.27
CA TRP A 98 -4.79 6.49 -3.27
C TRP A 98 -4.86 5.08 -3.84
N HIS A 99 -4.18 4.14 -3.22
CA HIS A 99 -4.18 2.73 -3.62
C HIS A 99 -3.83 1.81 -2.45
N SER A 100 -4.14 0.53 -2.62
CA SER A 100 -3.55 -0.56 -1.84
C SER A 100 -2.60 -1.31 -2.77
N ASP A 101 -1.36 -1.48 -2.34
CA ASP A 101 -0.33 -2.11 -3.17
C ASP A 101 -0.76 -3.49 -3.66
N TRP A 102 -0.54 -3.71 -4.94
CA TRP A 102 -0.80 -4.96 -5.65
C TRP A 102 -2.19 -5.58 -5.42
N SER A 103 -3.19 -4.75 -5.12
CA SER A 103 -4.57 -5.23 -4.92
C SER A 103 -5.15 -5.94 -6.14
N PHE A 104 -4.51 -5.81 -7.30
CA PHE A 104 -4.85 -6.53 -8.53
C PHE A 104 -4.39 -8.00 -8.53
N GLN A 105 -3.56 -8.45 -7.61
CA GLN A 105 -3.12 -9.85 -7.52
C GLN A 105 -4.22 -10.74 -6.92
N ALA A 106 -4.20 -12.03 -7.27
CA ALA A 106 -5.13 -13.00 -6.68
C ALA A 106 -4.94 -13.13 -5.16
N ALA A 107 -3.69 -13.04 -4.69
CA ALA A 107 -3.30 -12.97 -3.30
C ALA A 107 -2.47 -11.69 -3.09
N PRO A 108 -3.11 -10.56 -2.77
CA PRO A 108 -2.39 -9.33 -2.45
C PRO A 108 -1.46 -9.51 -1.26
N PRO A 109 -0.31 -8.81 -1.22
CA PRO A 109 0.62 -8.90 -0.10
C PRO A 109 -0.02 -8.40 1.19
N SER A 110 0.39 -8.95 2.32
CA SER A 110 -0.09 -8.54 3.64
C SER A 110 0.49 -7.19 4.06
N ALA A 111 1.66 -6.84 3.55
CA ALA A 111 2.35 -5.58 3.86
C ALA A 111 3.25 -5.13 2.71
N THR A 112 3.55 -3.84 2.70
CA THR A 112 4.65 -3.23 1.94
C THR A 112 5.60 -2.57 2.92
N MET A 113 6.89 -2.74 2.71
CA MET A 113 7.93 -2.10 3.51
C MET A 113 8.65 -1.03 2.68
N LEU A 114 8.86 0.15 3.27
CA LEU A 114 9.60 1.25 2.68
C LEU A 114 10.81 1.57 3.56
N HIS A 115 12.00 1.64 2.97
CA HIS A 115 13.20 2.09 3.66
C HIS A 115 13.71 3.37 3.01
N SER A 116 13.58 4.49 3.69
CA SER A 116 14.04 5.80 3.22
C SER A 116 15.57 5.87 3.17
N LYS A 117 16.12 6.39 2.08
CA LYS A 117 17.57 6.60 1.89
C LYS A 117 17.90 8.08 1.77
N ILE A 118 17.17 8.79 0.93
CA ILE A 118 17.33 10.24 0.71
C ILE A 118 15.92 10.82 0.65
N ILE A 119 15.62 11.69 1.60
CA ILE A 119 14.33 12.36 1.71
C ILE A 119 14.54 13.85 1.51
N PRO A 120 13.74 14.54 0.69
CA PRO A 120 13.84 15.98 0.53
C PRO A 120 13.42 16.69 1.82
N PRO A 121 13.96 17.90 2.09
CA PRO A 121 13.61 18.65 3.31
C PRO A 121 12.15 19.14 3.31
N VAL A 122 11.50 19.19 2.14
CA VAL A 122 10.10 19.60 1.99
C VAL A 122 9.43 18.71 0.93
N GLY A 123 8.26 18.18 1.24
CA GLY A 123 7.48 17.32 0.35
C GLY A 123 7.97 15.87 0.36
N GLY A 124 7.35 15.04 -0.48
CA GLY A 124 7.63 13.60 -0.55
C GLY A 124 6.97 12.79 0.58
N ASP A 125 6.03 13.38 1.29
CA ASP A 125 5.28 12.70 2.37
C ASP A 125 4.52 11.49 1.82
N THR A 126 4.51 10.40 2.59
CA THR A 126 3.62 9.27 2.35
C THR A 126 2.37 9.44 3.22
N LEU A 127 1.21 9.42 2.58
CA LEU A 127 -0.08 9.56 3.24
C LEU A 127 -0.75 8.20 3.39
N PHE A 128 -1.37 7.96 4.53
CA PHE A 128 -2.09 6.74 4.82
C PHE A 128 -3.54 7.04 5.21
N THR A 129 -4.44 6.10 4.87
CA THR A 129 -5.85 6.13 5.30
C THR A 129 -6.26 4.77 5.85
N ASN A 130 -7.18 4.77 6.81
CA ASN A 130 -7.65 3.55 7.45
C ASN A 130 -8.95 3.07 6.81
N SER A 131 -8.85 2.05 5.97
CA SER A 131 -10.01 1.47 5.25
C SER A 131 -11.03 0.83 6.18
N ALA A 132 -10.65 0.42 7.40
CA ALA A 132 -11.60 -0.10 8.37
C ALA A 132 -12.42 1.02 8.99
N LEU A 133 -11.80 2.14 9.37
CA LEU A 133 -12.55 3.33 9.82
C LEU A 133 -13.43 3.90 8.70
N ALA A 134 -12.92 3.94 7.47
CA ALA A 134 -13.73 4.37 6.31
C ALA A 134 -14.98 3.49 6.13
N TYR A 135 -14.87 2.19 6.36
CA TYR A 135 -16.03 1.30 6.39
C TYR A 135 -16.94 1.58 7.59
N ASP A 136 -16.38 1.78 8.78
CA ASP A 136 -17.16 2.05 10.00
C ASP A 136 -18.02 3.30 9.87
N ASP A 137 -17.52 4.35 9.18
CA ASP A 137 -18.19 5.62 8.95
C ASP A 137 -19.32 5.54 7.89
N LEU A 138 -19.42 4.46 7.12
CA LEU A 138 -20.50 4.29 6.17
C LEU A 138 -21.86 4.15 6.85
N SER A 139 -22.88 4.74 6.25
CA SER A 139 -24.26 4.53 6.68
C SER A 139 -24.65 3.04 6.58
N LYS A 140 -25.62 2.61 7.37
CA LYS A 140 -26.17 1.25 7.31
C LYS A 140 -26.63 0.87 5.91
N ASP A 141 -27.28 1.80 5.21
CA ASP A 141 -27.77 1.57 3.84
C ASP A 141 -26.61 1.36 2.86
N MET A 142 -25.51 2.10 3.02
CA MET A 142 -24.32 1.90 2.19
C MET A 142 -23.64 0.56 2.51
N LYS A 143 -23.48 0.21 3.79
CA LYS A 143 -22.97 -1.11 4.19
C LYS A 143 -23.78 -2.24 3.59
N ASN A 144 -25.12 -2.15 3.66
CA ASN A 144 -26.02 -3.15 3.05
C ASN A 144 -25.87 -3.21 1.52
N LYS A 145 -25.65 -2.07 0.84
CA LYS A 145 -25.44 -2.03 -0.62
C LYS A 145 -24.13 -2.66 -1.06
N LEU A 146 -23.10 -2.56 -0.23
CA LEU A 146 -21.74 -3.09 -0.54
C LEU A 146 -21.60 -4.56 -0.16
N ASP A 147 -22.49 -5.07 0.68
CA ASP A 147 -22.42 -6.45 1.14
C ASP A 147 -22.54 -7.45 0.00
N GLY A 148 -21.65 -8.42 -0.02
CA GLY A 148 -21.61 -9.46 -1.07
C GLY A 148 -21.14 -8.97 -2.45
N LEU A 149 -20.82 -7.68 -2.64
CA LEU A 149 -20.30 -7.19 -3.92
C LEU A 149 -18.80 -7.47 -4.07
N TYR A 150 -18.41 -7.70 -5.32
CA TYR A 150 -17.03 -7.93 -5.70
C TYR A 150 -16.53 -6.82 -6.64
N ALA A 151 -15.41 -6.22 -6.29
CA ALA A 151 -14.67 -5.31 -7.16
C ALA A 151 -13.78 -6.09 -8.14
N ILE A 152 -13.66 -5.57 -9.35
CA ILE A 152 -12.75 -6.06 -10.39
C ILE A 152 -11.45 -5.28 -10.26
N HIS A 153 -10.39 -5.92 -9.81
CA HIS A 153 -9.07 -5.33 -9.67
C HIS A 153 -8.15 -5.73 -10.82
N SER A 154 -7.48 -4.76 -11.42
CA SER A 154 -6.56 -4.96 -12.54
C SER A 154 -5.43 -3.94 -12.48
N ALA A 155 -4.26 -4.32 -12.94
CA ALA A 155 -3.13 -3.41 -13.16
C ALA A 155 -3.24 -2.62 -14.48
N LYS A 156 -4.37 -2.75 -15.21
CA LYS A 156 -4.56 -2.21 -16.56
C LYS A 156 -4.36 -0.70 -16.61
N LEU A 157 -5.00 0.06 -15.72
CA LEU A 157 -4.95 1.53 -15.76
C LEU A 157 -3.51 2.07 -15.67
N PRO A 158 -2.65 1.65 -14.72
CA PRO A 158 -1.28 2.14 -14.65
C PRO A 158 -0.31 1.44 -15.61
N TYR A 159 -0.39 0.11 -15.80
CA TYR A 159 0.70 -0.69 -16.36
C TYR A 159 0.41 -1.40 -17.68
N ALA A 160 -0.77 -1.26 -18.28
CA ALA A 160 -1.00 -1.79 -19.63
C ALA A 160 -0.17 -1.04 -20.68
N LYS A 161 -0.06 -1.58 -21.89
CA LYS A 161 0.65 -0.92 -23.00
C LYS A 161 0.02 0.40 -23.44
N ASP A 162 -1.25 0.57 -23.14
CA ASP A 162 -2.08 1.76 -23.30
C ASP A 162 -2.43 2.41 -21.94
N GLY A 163 -1.74 2.02 -20.89
CA GLY A 163 -1.94 2.53 -19.53
C GLY A 163 -1.16 3.81 -19.26
N PHE A 164 -1.44 4.41 -18.10
CA PHE A 164 -0.92 5.72 -17.71
C PHE A 164 0.61 5.85 -17.90
N TYR A 165 1.40 4.91 -17.35
CA TYR A 165 2.86 4.99 -17.43
C TYR A 165 3.43 4.69 -18.81
N ALA A 166 2.70 4.01 -19.71
CA ALA A 166 3.11 3.78 -21.08
C ALA A 166 2.87 5.00 -21.97
N LEU A 167 1.88 5.83 -21.63
CA LEU A 167 1.50 7.04 -22.37
C LEU A 167 2.18 8.30 -21.84
N GLU A 168 2.89 8.22 -20.71
CA GLU A 168 3.59 9.35 -20.14
C GLU A 168 4.83 9.70 -20.99
N GLU A 169 4.82 10.86 -21.62
CA GLU A 169 5.90 11.34 -22.51
C GLU A 169 7.14 11.83 -21.76
N LYS A 170 7.01 12.15 -20.46
CA LYS A 170 8.09 12.68 -19.65
C LYS A 170 8.98 11.57 -19.10
N GLU A 171 10.30 11.80 -19.18
CA GLU A 171 11.27 10.85 -18.68
C GLU A 171 11.15 10.66 -17.16
N ARG A 172 11.23 9.40 -16.75
CA ARG A 172 11.18 8.96 -15.37
C ARG A 172 12.48 8.28 -14.99
N THR A 173 12.98 8.57 -13.78
CA THR A 173 14.22 7.96 -13.27
C THR A 173 14.04 6.46 -12.99
N MET A 174 12.94 6.07 -12.37
CA MET A 174 12.65 4.66 -12.15
C MET A 174 12.08 3.98 -13.39
N GLN A 175 12.40 2.71 -13.58
CA GLN A 175 11.95 1.95 -14.74
C GLN A 175 10.66 1.20 -14.47
N ILE A 176 9.65 1.43 -15.32
CA ILE A 176 8.35 0.77 -15.29
C ILE A 176 8.18 -0.04 -16.57
N LYS A 177 7.77 -1.31 -16.45
CA LYS A 177 7.54 -2.23 -17.57
C LYS A 177 6.05 -2.32 -17.87
N SER A 178 5.59 -1.58 -18.86
CA SER A 178 4.22 -1.75 -19.36
C SER A 178 4.06 -3.07 -20.10
N SER A 179 3.00 -3.81 -19.83
CA SER A 179 2.80 -5.16 -20.32
C SER A 179 1.32 -5.50 -20.52
N THR A 180 1.03 -6.38 -21.50
CA THR A 180 -0.29 -6.99 -21.67
C THR A 180 -0.72 -7.85 -20.48
N LYS A 181 0.22 -8.30 -19.62
CA LYS A 181 -0.10 -8.97 -18.36
C LYS A 181 -0.95 -8.11 -17.43
N ALA A 182 -0.84 -6.79 -17.54
CA ALA A 182 -1.63 -5.84 -16.75
C ALA A 182 -3.14 -5.90 -17.02
N ASN A 183 -3.54 -6.47 -18.18
CA ASN A 183 -4.96 -6.63 -18.53
C ASN A 183 -5.65 -7.78 -17.77
N LYS A 184 -4.90 -8.62 -17.05
CA LYS A 184 -5.47 -9.61 -16.16
C LYS A 184 -6.20 -8.92 -15.02
N PHE A 185 -7.25 -9.57 -14.53
CA PHE A 185 -8.01 -9.07 -13.39
C PHE A 185 -8.28 -10.18 -12.39
N ASN A 186 -8.55 -9.78 -11.17
CA ASN A 186 -9.04 -10.64 -10.10
C ASN A 186 -10.26 -9.98 -9.43
N LEU A 187 -11.12 -10.81 -8.88
CA LEU A 187 -12.29 -10.37 -8.12
C LEU A 187 -11.95 -10.40 -6.62
N HIS A 188 -12.20 -9.29 -5.95
CA HIS A 188 -12.07 -9.20 -4.50
C HIS A 188 -13.36 -8.67 -3.88
N PRO A 189 -13.78 -9.18 -2.71
CA PRO A 189 -14.89 -8.57 -1.99
C PRO A 189 -14.60 -7.09 -1.72
N ILE A 190 -15.59 -6.21 -1.96
CA ILE A 190 -15.47 -4.78 -1.65
C ILE A 190 -15.29 -4.57 -0.14
N VAL A 191 -16.03 -5.36 0.66
CA VAL A 191 -15.90 -5.41 2.10
C VAL A 191 -15.15 -6.68 2.49
N ARG A 192 -13.97 -6.52 3.11
CA ARG A 192 -13.12 -7.64 3.54
C ARG A 192 -12.96 -7.64 5.06
N GLU A 193 -13.04 -8.82 5.65
CA GLU A 193 -12.63 -9.03 7.02
C GLU A 193 -11.11 -9.18 7.10
N HIS A 194 -10.47 -8.40 7.97
CA HIS A 194 -9.05 -8.56 8.26
C HIS A 194 -8.83 -9.82 9.11
N LEU A 195 -7.97 -10.73 8.65
CA LEU A 195 -7.84 -12.08 9.24
C LEU A 195 -7.46 -12.08 10.73
N GLU A 196 -6.70 -11.10 11.18
CA GLU A 196 -6.21 -11.02 12.56
C GLU A 196 -7.12 -10.14 13.44
N THR A 197 -7.46 -8.94 12.99
CA THR A 197 -8.28 -7.99 13.78
C THR A 197 -9.77 -8.28 13.71
N LYS A 198 -10.23 -9.10 12.76
CA LYS A 198 -11.63 -9.37 12.47
C LYS A 198 -12.46 -8.14 12.10
N ARG A 199 -11.82 -6.99 11.87
CA ARG A 199 -12.49 -5.78 11.42
C ARG A 199 -12.84 -5.86 9.94
N GLN A 200 -13.98 -5.34 9.59
CA GLN A 200 -14.37 -5.12 8.20
C GLN A 200 -13.64 -3.89 7.65
N SER A 201 -13.25 -3.94 6.39
CA SER A 201 -12.55 -2.84 5.73
C SER A 201 -12.94 -2.75 4.26
N LEU A 202 -12.89 -1.55 3.69
CA LEU A 202 -13.08 -1.34 2.25
C LEU A 202 -11.84 -1.78 1.48
N PHE A 203 -12.02 -2.60 0.46
CA PHE A 203 -10.94 -3.05 -0.42
C PHE A 203 -11.19 -2.63 -1.87
N ILE A 204 -11.20 -1.32 -2.07
CA ILE A 204 -11.31 -0.64 -3.36
C ILE A 204 -10.34 0.52 -3.41
N ASN A 205 -9.89 0.88 -4.60
CA ASN A 205 -9.03 2.06 -4.81
C ASN A 205 -9.11 2.53 -6.27
N PRO A 206 -8.86 3.83 -6.56
CA PRO A 206 -9.03 4.38 -7.90
C PRO A 206 -7.98 3.91 -8.92
N ILE A 207 -6.87 3.29 -8.48
CA ILE A 207 -5.77 2.88 -9.36
C ILE A 207 -6.00 1.48 -9.93
N TYR A 208 -6.49 0.55 -9.11
CA TYR A 208 -6.61 -0.84 -9.51
C TYR A 208 -8.04 -1.34 -9.61
N THR A 209 -9.02 -0.65 -9.03
CA THR A 209 -10.42 -1.02 -9.19
C THR A 209 -10.94 -0.48 -10.52
N ILE A 210 -11.26 -1.38 -11.45
CA ILE A 210 -11.73 -1.04 -12.80
C ILE A 210 -13.22 -1.30 -13.01
N GLY A 211 -13.90 -1.85 -12.00
CA GLY A 211 -15.32 -2.15 -12.10
C GLY A 211 -15.86 -2.86 -10.86
N ILE A 212 -17.16 -3.00 -10.79
CA ILE A 212 -17.86 -3.88 -9.84
C ILE A 212 -18.51 -5.00 -10.64
N ASN A 213 -18.25 -6.24 -10.23
CA ASN A 213 -18.76 -7.41 -10.93
C ASN A 213 -20.30 -7.39 -10.99
N GLY A 214 -20.82 -7.51 -12.20
CA GLY A 214 -22.27 -7.47 -12.45
C GLY A 214 -22.91 -6.06 -12.51
N MET A 215 -22.10 -4.98 -12.39
CA MET A 215 -22.60 -3.61 -12.53
C MET A 215 -22.05 -2.94 -13.79
N SER A 216 -22.83 -2.03 -14.37
CA SER A 216 -22.38 -1.17 -15.47
C SER A 216 -21.50 -0.03 -14.94
N ASP A 217 -20.66 0.56 -15.82
CA ASP A 217 -19.75 1.66 -15.46
C ASP A 217 -20.46 2.88 -14.86
N VAL A 218 -21.71 3.11 -15.22
CA VAL A 218 -22.53 4.19 -14.66
C VAL A 218 -22.79 4.02 -13.17
N CYS A 219 -22.88 2.79 -12.67
CA CYS A 219 -23.11 2.51 -11.25
C CYS A 219 -21.87 2.78 -10.38
N LEU A 220 -20.68 2.73 -10.97
CA LEU A 220 -19.38 2.96 -10.26
C LEU A 220 -19.25 4.39 -9.71
N LEU A 221 -19.74 5.39 -10.45
CA LEU A 221 -19.61 6.80 -10.09
C LEU A 221 -20.36 7.16 -8.79
N TYR A 222 -21.36 6.36 -8.40
CA TYR A 222 -22.19 6.63 -7.23
C TYR A 222 -21.87 5.78 -5.99
N THR A 223 -20.97 4.80 -6.11
CA THR A 223 -20.68 3.84 -5.02
C THR A 223 -19.28 3.97 -4.48
N SER A 224 -18.40 4.71 -5.14
CA SER A 224 -17.02 4.92 -4.64
C SER A 224 -17.00 6.00 -3.55
N PRO A 225 -16.63 5.66 -2.30
CA PRO A 225 -16.49 6.67 -1.25
C PRO A 225 -15.41 7.68 -1.63
N SER A 226 -15.68 8.97 -1.41
CA SER A 226 -14.69 10.02 -1.65
C SER A 226 -13.52 9.85 -0.67
N PRO A 227 -12.27 10.00 -1.10
CA PRO A 227 -11.12 10.06 -0.18
C PRO A 227 -11.22 11.18 0.86
N ARG A 228 -12.11 12.16 0.64
CA ARG A 228 -12.37 13.26 1.61
C ARG A 228 -13.10 12.77 2.85
N ASP A 229 -13.79 11.64 2.77
CA ASP A 229 -14.56 11.06 3.86
C ASP A 229 -13.73 10.11 4.72
N ALA A 230 -12.49 9.82 4.33
CA ALA A 230 -11.57 8.97 5.07
C ALA A 230 -10.76 9.77 6.10
N THR A 231 -10.56 9.22 7.28
CA THR A 231 -9.66 9.80 8.28
C THR A 231 -8.21 9.73 7.77
N LEU A 232 -7.63 10.89 7.48
CA LEU A 232 -6.28 11.00 6.97
C LEU A 232 -5.26 11.13 8.11
N SER A 233 -4.17 10.38 8.04
CA SER A 233 -2.99 10.58 8.86
C SER A 233 -1.81 10.93 7.97
N ARG A 234 -1.16 12.06 8.26
CA ARG A 234 0.06 12.50 7.59
C ARG A 234 1.26 12.15 8.47
N MET A 235 2.20 11.40 7.90
CA MET A 235 3.44 11.09 8.57
C MET A 235 4.55 11.97 8.04
N PRO A 236 5.33 12.66 8.90
CA PRO A 236 6.48 13.43 8.45
C PRO A 236 7.53 12.49 7.86
N SER A 237 8.15 12.93 6.78
CA SER A 237 9.36 12.31 6.26
C SER A 237 10.50 12.58 7.25
N SER A 238 10.93 11.58 7.96
CA SER A 238 12.07 11.64 8.89
C SER A 238 13.40 11.36 8.20
#